data_042927c610cef9577d8748050ac7314d
#
_entry.id   042927c610cef9577d8748050ac7314d
#
_cell.length_a   1.000
_cell.length_b   1.000
_cell.length_c   1.000
_cell.angle_alpha   90.00
_cell.angle_beta   90.00
_cell.angle_gamma   90.00
#
_symmetry.space_group_name_H-M   'P 1'
#
loop_
_entity.id
_entity.type
_entity.pdbx_description
1 polymer ?
#
loop_
_entity_poly.entity_id
_entity_poly.type
_entity_poly.pdbx_seq_one_letter_code
_entity_poly.pdbx_strand_id
1 'polypeptide(L)'
;MKRKIYDSLVRWKQEKAGTTALLIEGARRIGKSYIAEEFARNEYESYILIDFSKAPVRVKGWFDEYLEDIDTLLQNIQLHYKKQLTPKKSLIIFDEVQKCPRAREAIKALVADHRFDYLETGSLISIKKNVENIVIPSEEEGIDMYPMDFEEFLWAMGNEVMMPYIRGRFEKRQPMGEFHREAMHYFRQYLIVGGMPQAVAEYVSSRNFTKVDAIKRQILRLYKNDINKYAGGAKTRVGAIYDAIPGQLQKKEKKFVLSALKDEARMREYDSAFFWLEDSRIANISYNTTAPNIGLQLNEDRTVLKCYFCDTGLLISLAFSARGIVTNEIYQKLMFDKLEIDEGMLVENIVAQMLKASGNELFFYSNYDKEEAENRMQIDFLIQKEVVTSRHNISPIEVKSGTNYTLTSINKCIKKFGQYLSTPYVLHTKDVEIKDGLVYLPLYMTPLL
;
A
#
# COMPACT_ATOMS: atom_id res chain seq x y z
N MET A 1 16.04 9.00 -1.48
CA MET A 1 14.82 9.70 -1.08
C MET A 1 14.44 9.26 0.32
N LYS A 2 14.09 10.22 1.18
CA LYS A 2 13.67 9.95 2.56
C LYS A 2 12.39 9.11 2.58
N ARG A 3 12.34 8.09 3.45
CA ARG A 3 11.20 7.18 3.60
C ARG A 3 10.90 6.98 5.08
N LYS A 4 9.63 6.97 5.45
CA LYS A 4 9.18 6.77 6.85
C LYS A 4 9.59 5.43 7.43
N ILE A 5 9.62 4.41 6.59
CA ILE A 5 10.05 3.06 7.01
C ILE A 5 11.46 3.05 7.59
N TYR A 6 12.33 4.01 7.23
CA TYR A 6 13.68 4.10 7.79
C TYR A 6 13.68 4.20 9.31
N ASP A 7 12.76 4.98 9.89
CA ASP A 7 12.64 5.10 11.35
C ASP A 7 12.24 3.78 12.01
N SER A 8 11.45 2.96 11.32
CA SER A 8 11.10 1.62 11.78
C SER A 8 12.29 0.65 11.72
N LEU A 9 13.15 0.77 10.68
CA LEU A 9 14.39 -0.01 10.60
C LEU A 9 15.35 0.35 11.75
N VAL A 10 15.48 1.64 12.04
CA VAL A 10 16.32 2.12 13.16
C VAL A 10 15.78 1.61 14.51
N ARG A 11 14.45 1.65 14.70
CA ARG A 11 13.81 1.12 15.91
C ARG A 11 14.05 -0.38 16.06
N TRP A 12 13.85 -1.16 15.00
CA TRP A 12 14.15 -2.60 15.02
C TRP A 12 15.61 -2.87 15.40
N LYS A 13 16.57 -2.12 14.82
CA LYS A 13 17.99 -2.25 15.18
C LYS A 13 18.23 -2.00 16.68
N GLN A 14 17.57 -1.02 17.25
CA GLN A 14 17.75 -0.67 18.67
C GLN A 14 17.10 -1.67 19.62
N GLU A 15 15.94 -2.21 19.26
CA GLU A 15 15.11 -3.01 20.17
C GLU A 15 15.23 -4.52 19.94
N LYS A 16 15.47 -4.95 18.71
CA LYS A 16 15.28 -6.34 18.27
C LYS A 16 16.47 -6.95 17.51
N ALA A 17 17.43 -6.17 17.02
CA ALA A 17 18.57 -6.71 16.29
C ALA A 17 19.35 -7.74 17.10
N GLY A 18 19.74 -8.84 16.45
CA GLY A 18 20.36 -10.00 17.11
C GLY A 18 19.38 -10.95 17.78
N THR A 19 18.06 -10.62 17.85
CA THR A 19 17.00 -11.53 18.33
C THR A 19 16.03 -11.94 17.24
N THR A 20 15.82 -11.09 16.23
CA THR A 20 15.01 -11.37 15.06
C THR A 20 15.69 -10.85 13.79
N ALA A 21 15.42 -11.47 12.64
CA ALA A 21 15.65 -10.86 11.34
C ALA A 21 14.46 -9.96 10.98
N LEU A 22 14.69 -8.95 10.14
CA LEU A 22 13.63 -8.07 9.66
C LEU A 22 13.35 -8.31 8.18
N LEU A 23 12.11 -8.65 7.84
CA LEU A 23 11.64 -8.81 6.47
C LEU A 23 10.85 -7.59 5.99
N ILE A 24 11.34 -6.89 4.97
CA ILE A 24 10.61 -5.81 4.30
C ILE A 24 9.77 -6.40 3.18
N GLU A 25 8.48 -6.42 3.38
CA GLU A 25 7.49 -6.84 2.38
C GLU A 25 6.88 -5.66 1.62
N GLY A 26 6.39 -5.91 0.42
CA GLY A 26 5.66 -4.89 -0.34
C GLY A 26 5.75 -5.08 -1.84
N ALA A 27 4.97 -4.30 -2.57
CA ALA A 27 4.88 -4.36 -4.02
C ALA A 27 6.25 -4.22 -4.71
N ARG A 28 6.31 -4.70 -5.93
CA ARG A 28 7.53 -4.53 -6.73
C ARG A 28 7.76 -3.07 -7.08
N ARG A 29 9.04 -2.60 -7.09
CA ARG A 29 9.47 -1.23 -7.46
C ARG A 29 9.13 -0.12 -6.47
N ILE A 30 8.81 -0.43 -5.22
CA ILE A 30 8.58 0.57 -4.16
C ILE A 30 9.84 1.00 -3.42
N GLY A 31 11.02 0.42 -3.74
CA GLY A 31 12.32 0.85 -3.21
C GLY A 31 12.84 0.02 -2.04
N LYS A 32 12.38 -1.23 -1.83
CA LYS A 32 12.83 -2.10 -0.72
C LYS A 32 14.35 -2.29 -0.68
N SER A 33 14.94 -2.76 -1.76
CA SER A 33 16.40 -2.99 -1.85
C SER A 33 17.20 -1.70 -1.63
N TYR A 34 16.68 -0.56 -2.12
CA TYR A 34 17.32 0.75 -1.94
C TYR A 34 17.36 1.15 -0.46
N ILE A 35 16.22 1.07 0.25
CA ILE A 35 16.16 1.48 1.65
C ILE A 35 16.95 0.52 2.56
N ALA A 36 16.95 -0.78 2.25
CA ALA A 36 17.74 -1.79 2.96
C ALA A 36 19.24 -1.50 2.84
N GLU A 37 19.73 -1.17 1.64
CA GLU A 37 21.12 -0.81 1.42
C GLU A 37 21.49 0.55 2.01
N GLU A 38 20.61 1.55 1.93
CA GLU A 38 20.79 2.86 2.57
C GLU A 38 20.89 2.72 4.09
N PHE A 39 20.01 1.94 4.69
CA PHE A 39 20.05 1.61 6.13
C PHE A 39 21.35 0.90 6.53
N ALA A 40 21.76 -0.12 5.78
CA ALA A 40 23.01 -0.82 6.05
C ALA A 40 24.24 0.09 6.01
N ARG A 41 24.28 0.99 5.02
CA ARG A 41 25.41 1.92 4.83
C ARG A 41 25.50 2.96 5.93
N ASN A 42 24.38 3.40 6.47
CA ASN A 42 24.35 4.46 7.47
C ASN A 42 24.45 3.92 8.91
N GLU A 43 23.96 2.72 9.15
CA GLU A 43 23.76 2.20 10.51
C GLU A 43 24.76 1.10 10.92
N TYR A 44 25.53 0.55 9.98
CA TYR A 44 26.47 -0.55 10.26
C TYR A 44 27.89 -0.22 9.77
N GLU A 45 28.89 -0.80 10.46
CA GLU A 45 30.30 -0.63 10.07
C GLU A 45 30.61 -1.34 8.74
N SER A 46 29.96 -2.49 8.50
CA SER A 46 30.07 -3.22 7.23
C SER A 46 28.78 -3.99 6.94
N TYR A 47 28.55 -4.30 5.67
CA TYR A 47 27.40 -5.11 5.25
C TYR A 47 27.72 -5.93 4.01
N ILE A 48 26.99 -7.04 3.84
CA ILE A 48 26.93 -7.80 2.59
C ILE A 48 25.48 -7.79 2.10
N LEU A 49 25.31 -7.45 0.81
CA LEU A 49 24.02 -7.56 0.12
C LEU A 49 24.09 -8.73 -0.85
N ILE A 50 23.22 -9.73 -0.66
CA ILE A 50 23.04 -10.89 -1.52
C ILE A 50 21.77 -10.72 -2.32
N ASP A 51 21.88 -10.23 -3.56
CA ASP A 51 20.76 -10.16 -4.49
C ASP A 51 20.48 -11.53 -5.10
N PHE A 52 19.53 -12.26 -4.57
CA PHE A 52 19.20 -13.62 -5.04
C PHE A 52 18.60 -13.64 -6.47
N SER A 53 18.25 -12.50 -7.03
CA SER A 53 17.86 -12.44 -8.45
C SER A 53 19.04 -12.59 -9.38
N LYS A 54 20.25 -12.28 -8.92
CA LYS A 54 21.52 -12.29 -9.68
C LYS A 54 22.57 -13.24 -9.12
N ALA A 55 22.39 -13.68 -7.88
CA ALA A 55 23.37 -14.54 -7.21
C ALA A 55 23.64 -15.82 -8.01
N PRO A 56 24.92 -16.22 -8.14
CA PRO A 56 25.28 -17.47 -8.79
C PRO A 56 24.62 -18.68 -8.16
N VAL A 57 24.39 -19.74 -8.95
CA VAL A 57 23.79 -21.01 -8.48
C VAL A 57 24.54 -21.57 -7.27
N ARG A 58 25.87 -21.52 -7.28
CA ARG A 58 26.69 -22.00 -6.16
C ARG A 58 26.40 -21.26 -4.84
N VAL A 59 26.15 -19.92 -4.89
CA VAL A 59 25.83 -19.13 -3.69
C VAL A 59 24.50 -19.57 -3.09
N LYS A 60 23.51 -19.84 -3.95
CA LYS A 60 22.23 -20.39 -3.50
C LYS A 60 22.38 -21.80 -2.94
N GLY A 61 23.23 -22.63 -3.56
CA GLY A 61 23.51 -23.99 -3.12
C GLY A 61 24.14 -24.08 -1.72
N TRP A 62 24.87 -23.04 -1.29
CA TRP A 62 25.43 -23.04 0.07
C TRP A 62 24.36 -23.08 1.17
N PHE A 63 23.20 -22.51 0.93
CA PHE A 63 22.07 -22.57 1.88
C PHE A 63 21.42 -23.97 1.97
N ASP A 64 21.60 -24.81 0.96
CA ASP A 64 21.23 -26.22 1.02
C ASP A 64 22.34 -27.08 1.67
N GLU A 65 23.62 -26.79 1.34
CA GLU A 65 24.76 -27.62 1.69
C GLU A 65 25.26 -27.37 3.12
N TYR A 66 25.23 -26.10 3.58
CA TYR A 66 25.82 -25.69 4.87
C TYR A 66 24.81 -25.14 5.87
N LEU A 67 23.53 -25.51 5.76
CA LEU A 67 22.50 -25.03 6.69
C LEU A 67 22.79 -25.43 8.15
N GLU A 68 23.43 -26.59 8.37
CA GLU A 68 23.82 -27.09 9.69
C GLU A 68 25.25 -26.65 10.10
N ASP A 69 26.02 -26.08 9.18
CA ASP A 69 27.39 -25.55 9.40
C ASP A 69 27.43 -24.05 9.07
N ILE A 70 26.89 -23.24 9.98
CA ILE A 70 26.81 -21.79 9.84
C ILE A 70 28.20 -21.14 9.71
N ASP A 71 29.25 -21.72 10.32
CA ASP A 71 30.60 -21.20 10.21
C ASP A 71 31.09 -21.25 8.76
N THR A 72 30.99 -22.41 8.12
CA THR A 72 31.35 -22.57 6.71
C THR A 72 30.50 -21.72 5.80
N LEU A 73 29.17 -21.63 6.04
CA LEU A 73 28.28 -20.77 5.26
C LEU A 73 28.73 -19.31 5.30
N LEU A 74 28.95 -18.74 6.47
CA LEU A 74 29.35 -17.35 6.65
C LEU A 74 30.76 -17.06 6.12
N GLN A 75 31.69 -17.99 6.24
CA GLN A 75 33.03 -17.88 5.64
C GLN A 75 32.94 -17.83 4.12
N ASN A 76 32.18 -18.73 3.49
CA ASN A 76 31.97 -18.76 2.04
C ASN A 76 31.35 -17.47 1.53
N ILE A 77 30.35 -16.92 2.23
CA ILE A 77 29.72 -15.64 1.90
C ILE A 77 30.77 -14.51 1.95
N GLN A 78 31.53 -14.39 3.05
CA GLN A 78 32.53 -13.33 3.19
C GLN A 78 33.64 -13.42 2.14
N LEU A 79 34.15 -14.62 1.86
CA LEU A 79 35.16 -14.86 0.83
C LEU A 79 34.63 -14.51 -0.57
N HIS A 80 33.39 -14.90 -0.90
CA HIS A 80 32.81 -14.64 -2.21
C HIS A 80 32.62 -13.14 -2.47
N TYR A 81 32.07 -12.44 -1.48
CA TYR A 81 31.80 -10.99 -1.57
C TYR A 81 33.04 -10.15 -1.23
N LYS A 82 34.16 -10.78 -0.86
CA LYS A 82 35.44 -10.13 -0.48
C LYS A 82 35.24 -9.04 0.58
N LYS A 83 34.42 -9.34 1.58
CA LYS A 83 34.11 -8.44 2.69
C LYS A 83 34.26 -9.17 4.00
N GLN A 84 35.04 -8.57 4.93
CA GLN A 84 35.13 -9.02 6.31
C GLN A 84 34.00 -8.35 7.10
N LEU A 85 33.27 -9.15 7.85
CA LEU A 85 32.21 -8.70 8.74
C LEU A 85 32.67 -8.69 10.19
N THR A 86 32.32 -7.65 10.92
CA THR A 86 32.57 -7.48 12.34
C THR A 86 31.39 -7.98 13.15
N PRO A 87 31.54 -8.94 14.06
CA PRO A 87 30.46 -9.44 14.90
C PRO A 87 29.74 -8.30 15.62
N LYS A 88 28.39 -8.35 15.66
CA LYS A 88 27.47 -7.37 16.28
C LYS A 88 27.51 -5.95 15.68
N LYS A 89 28.24 -5.76 14.58
CA LYS A 89 28.38 -4.46 13.93
C LYS A 89 28.14 -4.51 12.42
N SER A 90 27.76 -5.67 11.91
CA SER A 90 27.55 -5.90 10.49
C SER A 90 26.17 -6.45 10.19
N LEU A 91 25.66 -6.09 9.00
CA LEU A 91 24.38 -6.53 8.49
C LEU A 91 24.56 -7.42 7.25
N ILE A 92 23.81 -8.50 7.17
CA ILE A 92 23.67 -9.29 5.94
C ILE A 92 22.26 -9.06 5.40
N ILE A 93 22.17 -8.60 4.13
CA ILE A 93 20.90 -8.35 3.45
C ILE A 93 20.64 -9.46 2.44
N PHE A 94 19.50 -10.13 2.58
CA PHE A 94 18.95 -11.08 1.62
C PHE A 94 17.92 -10.38 0.73
N ASP A 95 18.38 -9.86 -0.41
CA ASP A 95 17.50 -9.15 -1.34
C ASP A 95 16.82 -10.13 -2.31
N GLU A 96 15.51 -9.93 -2.54
CA GLU A 96 14.65 -10.83 -3.33
C GLU A 96 14.67 -12.28 -2.79
N VAL A 97 14.54 -12.45 -1.45
CA VAL A 97 14.72 -13.74 -0.74
C VAL A 97 13.81 -14.86 -1.28
N GLN A 98 12.64 -14.54 -1.85
CA GLN A 98 11.79 -15.53 -2.49
C GLN A 98 12.43 -16.24 -3.70
N LYS A 99 13.59 -15.79 -4.18
CA LYS A 99 14.39 -16.48 -5.21
C LYS A 99 15.34 -17.53 -4.65
N CYS A 100 15.47 -17.59 -3.32
CA CYS A 100 16.22 -18.60 -2.59
C CYS A 100 15.50 -18.93 -1.27
N PRO A 101 14.39 -19.70 -1.31
CA PRO A 101 13.57 -20.00 -0.12
C PRO A 101 14.40 -20.64 1.02
N ARG A 102 15.44 -21.42 0.70
CA ARG A 102 16.36 -22.01 1.68
C ARG A 102 17.16 -20.97 2.47
N ALA A 103 17.45 -19.81 1.86
CA ALA A 103 18.09 -18.71 2.59
C ALA A 103 17.14 -18.11 3.65
N ARG A 104 15.84 -18.04 3.36
CA ARG A 104 14.81 -17.62 4.32
C ARG A 104 14.68 -18.64 5.45
N GLU A 105 14.66 -19.93 5.14
CA GLU A 105 14.64 -21.01 6.15
C GLU A 105 15.87 -20.95 7.07
N ALA A 106 17.04 -20.58 6.54
CA ALA A 106 18.28 -20.44 7.28
C ALA A 106 18.24 -19.34 8.36
N ILE A 107 17.33 -18.40 8.27
CA ILE A 107 17.21 -17.26 9.21
C ILE A 107 17.18 -17.72 10.66
N LYS A 108 16.45 -18.77 10.96
CA LYS A 108 16.38 -19.32 12.33
C LYS A 108 17.78 -19.65 12.89
N ALA A 109 18.60 -20.38 12.13
CA ALA A 109 19.94 -20.76 12.54
C ALA A 109 20.90 -19.56 12.56
N LEU A 110 20.76 -18.66 11.58
CA LEU A 110 21.58 -17.46 11.46
C LEU A 110 21.33 -16.46 12.60
N VAL A 111 20.07 -16.26 13.00
CA VAL A 111 19.73 -15.40 14.16
C VAL A 111 20.22 -16.05 15.46
N ALA A 112 20.07 -17.37 15.62
CA ALA A 112 20.55 -18.10 16.80
C ALA A 112 22.08 -18.07 16.98
N ASP A 113 22.83 -17.85 15.91
CA ASP A 113 24.28 -17.68 15.91
C ASP A 113 24.76 -16.35 16.55
N HIS A 114 23.89 -15.31 16.58
CA HIS A 114 24.11 -14.01 17.21
C HIS A 114 25.34 -13.21 16.73
N ARG A 115 26.00 -13.57 15.64
CA ARG A 115 27.17 -12.83 15.13
C ARG A 115 26.79 -11.59 14.33
N PHE A 116 25.77 -11.68 13.52
CA PHE A 116 25.36 -10.60 12.60
C PHE A 116 23.88 -10.35 12.69
N ASP A 117 23.45 -9.18 12.21
CA ASP A 117 22.04 -8.87 12.01
C ASP A 117 21.64 -9.23 10.59
N TYR A 118 20.37 -9.56 10.40
CA TYR A 118 19.83 -10.00 9.11
C TYR A 118 18.61 -9.17 8.71
N LEU A 119 18.61 -8.71 7.46
CA LEU A 119 17.51 -8.00 6.85
C LEU A 119 17.14 -8.68 5.53
N GLU A 120 15.89 -8.98 5.35
CA GLU A 120 15.36 -9.59 4.13
C GLU A 120 14.50 -8.61 3.37
N THR A 121 14.52 -8.70 2.05
CA THR A 121 13.55 -8.00 1.21
C THR A 121 12.90 -8.96 0.25
N GLY A 122 11.64 -8.73 -0.04
CA GLY A 122 10.98 -9.51 -1.06
C GLY A 122 9.64 -8.93 -1.51
N SER A 123 9.22 -9.38 -2.67
CA SER A 123 7.87 -9.18 -3.21
C SER A 123 7.27 -10.55 -3.45
N LEU A 124 5.94 -10.69 -3.29
CA LEU A 124 5.26 -11.97 -3.48
C LEU A 124 5.76 -13.08 -2.53
N ILE A 125 6.17 -12.70 -1.33
CA ILE A 125 6.84 -13.62 -0.38
C ILE A 125 5.89 -14.69 0.14
N SER A 126 4.67 -14.31 0.48
CA SER A 126 3.61 -15.17 1.01
C SER A 126 2.94 -16.05 -0.06
N ILE A 127 3.21 -15.83 -1.34
CA ILE A 127 2.64 -16.66 -2.41
C ILE A 127 3.08 -18.11 -2.25
N LYS A 128 2.12 -19.01 -2.18
CA LYS A 128 2.28 -20.45 -1.96
C LYS A 128 3.49 -21.05 -2.68
N LYS A 129 3.71 -20.67 -3.94
CA LYS A 129 4.84 -21.16 -4.75
C LYS A 129 6.22 -20.82 -4.15
N ASN A 130 6.31 -19.76 -3.37
CA ASN A 130 7.58 -19.28 -2.82
C ASN A 130 7.84 -19.81 -1.38
N VAL A 131 6.83 -20.43 -0.75
CA VAL A 131 6.90 -20.97 0.63
C VAL A 131 6.55 -22.45 0.71
N GLU A 132 6.24 -23.11 -0.40
CA GLU A 132 5.69 -24.46 -0.44
C GLU A 132 6.55 -25.53 0.21
N ASN A 133 7.88 -25.37 0.22
CA ASN A 133 8.82 -26.39 0.69
C ASN A 133 9.77 -25.88 1.77
N ILE A 134 9.40 -24.86 2.52
CA ILE A 134 10.20 -24.32 3.62
C ILE A 134 9.37 -24.13 4.89
N VAL A 135 10.05 -24.17 6.03
CA VAL A 135 9.50 -23.73 7.29
C VAL A 135 9.79 -22.24 7.44
N ILE A 136 8.72 -21.43 7.54
CA ILE A 136 8.85 -19.98 7.79
C ILE A 136 9.45 -19.80 9.19
N PRO A 137 10.58 -19.08 9.33
CA PRO A 137 11.23 -18.91 10.62
C PRO A 137 10.37 -18.09 11.59
N SER A 138 10.32 -18.50 12.85
CA SER A 138 9.66 -17.76 13.93
C SER A 138 10.47 -16.53 14.38
N GLU A 139 11.73 -16.50 14.02
CA GLU A 139 12.70 -15.44 14.29
C GLU A 139 12.69 -14.33 13.22
N GLU A 140 11.68 -14.32 12.36
CA GLU A 140 11.45 -13.30 11.32
C GLU A 140 10.33 -12.35 11.73
N GLU A 141 10.57 -11.06 11.68
CA GLU A 141 9.57 -10.00 11.91
C GLU A 141 9.29 -9.29 10.58
N GLY A 142 8.05 -9.27 10.16
CA GLY A 142 7.63 -8.62 8.90
C GLY A 142 7.28 -7.14 9.07
N ILE A 143 7.68 -6.32 8.12
CA ILE A 143 7.25 -4.93 8.02
C ILE A 143 6.78 -4.61 6.60
N ASP A 144 5.57 -4.05 6.50
CA ASP A 144 5.00 -3.64 5.21
C ASP A 144 5.58 -2.31 4.72
N MET A 145 6.02 -2.30 3.47
CA MET A 145 6.41 -1.08 2.76
C MET A 145 5.40 -0.79 1.65
N TYR A 146 4.87 0.42 1.66
CA TYR A 146 3.92 0.91 0.67
C TYR A 146 4.58 1.85 -0.36
N PRO A 147 3.92 2.18 -1.49
CA PRO A 147 4.31 3.34 -2.30
C PRO A 147 4.48 4.58 -1.42
N MET A 148 5.28 5.54 -1.85
CA MET A 148 5.47 6.80 -1.10
C MET A 148 4.11 7.42 -0.78
N ASP A 149 3.91 7.80 0.48
CA ASP A 149 2.72 8.53 0.89
C ASP A 149 2.82 10.03 0.57
N PHE A 150 1.79 10.80 0.90
CA PHE A 150 1.77 12.22 0.58
C PHE A 150 2.87 13.02 1.29
N GLU A 151 3.21 12.68 2.54
CA GLU A 151 4.28 13.34 3.27
C GLU A 151 5.66 13.03 2.67
N GLU A 152 5.91 11.77 2.30
CA GLU A 152 7.14 11.35 1.61
C GLU A 152 7.26 12.00 0.23
N PHE A 153 6.14 12.19 -0.47
CA PHE A 153 6.08 12.97 -1.72
C PHE A 153 6.43 14.43 -1.49
N LEU A 154 5.91 15.08 -0.45
CA LEU A 154 6.27 16.45 -0.08
C LEU A 154 7.77 16.58 0.23
N TRP A 155 8.35 15.64 0.95
CA TRP A 155 9.80 15.60 1.20
C TRP A 155 10.60 15.50 -0.10
N ALA A 156 10.17 14.64 -1.03
CA ALA A 156 10.81 14.53 -2.34
C ALA A 156 10.71 15.84 -3.16
N MET A 157 9.63 16.59 -2.97
CA MET A 157 9.42 17.91 -3.59
C MET A 157 10.19 19.05 -2.90
N GLY A 158 10.91 18.77 -1.80
CA GLY A 158 11.64 19.76 -1.01
C GLY A 158 10.77 20.56 -0.03
N ASN A 159 9.55 20.11 0.26
CA ASN A 159 8.63 20.78 1.18
C ASN A 159 8.42 19.91 2.45
N GLU A 160 9.36 19.99 3.39
CA GLU A 160 9.30 19.25 4.67
C GLU A 160 8.40 19.93 5.72
N VAL A 161 8.01 21.19 5.50
CA VAL A 161 7.28 21.99 6.50
C VAL A 161 5.76 21.90 6.34
N MET A 162 5.28 21.51 5.16
CA MET A 162 3.85 21.46 4.86
C MET A 162 3.10 20.43 5.72
N MET A 163 3.62 19.21 5.84
CA MET A 163 2.90 18.18 6.58
C MET A 163 2.84 18.42 8.09
N PRO A 164 3.89 18.90 8.78
CA PRO A 164 3.80 19.37 10.16
C PRO A 164 2.74 20.47 10.35
N TYR A 165 2.63 21.41 9.42
CA TYR A 165 1.59 22.45 9.45
C TYR A 165 0.19 21.84 9.29
N ILE A 166 -0.01 20.95 8.31
CA ILE A 166 -1.28 20.22 8.11
C ILE A 166 -1.68 19.47 9.38
N ARG A 167 -0.74 18.75 10.00
CA ARG A 167 -0.98 17.99 11.24
C ARG A 167 -1.43 18.90 12.38
N GLY A 168 -0.77 20.03 12.60
CA GLY A 168 -1.17 20.98 13.63
C GLY A 168 -2.56 21.58 13.39
N ARG A 169 -2.97 21.77 12.13
CA ARG A 169 -4.33 22.21 11.80
C ARG A 169 -5.37 21.12 12.01
N PHE A 170 -5.05 19.88 11.62
CA PHE A 170 -5.90 18.70 11.85
C PHE A 170 -6.16 18.49 13.34
N GLU A 171 -5.14 18.49 14.17
CA GLU A 171 -5.26 18.30 15.65
C GLU A 171 -6.16 19.37 16.30
N LYS A 172 -6.01 20.62 15.86
CA LYS A 172 -6.81 21.74 16.34
C LYS A 172 -8.16 21.88 15.66
N ARG A 173 -8.44 21.05 14.62
CA ARG A 173 -9.64 21.14 13.77
C ARG A 173 -9.83 22.55 13.20
N GLN A 174 -8.76 23.16 12.72
CA GLN A 174 -8.76 24.54 12.20
C GLN A 174 -8.51 24.56 10.70
N PRO A 175 -9.12 25.51 9.97
CA PRO A 175 -8.86 25.70 8.54
C PRO A 175 -7.36 25.97 8.25
N MET A 176 -6.92 25.51 7.09
CA MET A 176 -5.59 25.80 6.54
C MET A 176 -5.44 27.25 6.08
N GLY A 177 -6.55 27.88 5.74
CA GLY A 177 -6.58 29.25 5.24
C GLY A 177 -5.89 29.39 3.89
N GLU A 178 -5.00 30.38 3.76
CA GLU A 178 -4.27 30.65 2.52
C GLU A 178 -3.43 29.48 1.99
N PHE A 179 -2.93 28.61 2.89
CA PHE A 179 -2.12 27.44 2.52
C PHE A 179 -2.95 26.26 2.00
N HIS A 180 -4.29 26.29 2.12
CA HIS A 180 -5.15 25.22 1.60
C HIS A 180 -4.95 25.01 0.10
N ARG A 181 -4.89 26.10 -0.67
CA ARG A 181 -4.72 26.05 -2.13
C ARG A 181 -3.37 25.44 -2.52
N GLU A 182 -2.32 25.76 -1.79
CA GLU A 182 -0.99 25.22 -2.03
C GLU A 182 -0.94 23.72 -1.70
N ALA A 183 -1.47 23.31 -0.54
CA ALA A 183 -1.56 21.90 -0.14
C ALA A 183 -2.36 21.08 -1.15
N MET A 184 -3.50 21.59 -1.64
CA MET A 184 -4.30 20.96 -2.70
C MET A 184 -3.53 20.85 -4.02
N HIS A 185 -2.69 21.82 -4.36
CA HIS A 185 -1.86 21.77 -5.55
C HIS A 185 -0.82 20.63 -5.47
N TYR A 186 -0.10 20.48 -4.36
CA TYR A 186 0.80 19.34 -4.13
C TYR A 186 0.03 18.01 -4.11
N PHE A 187 -1.14 17.98 -3.50
CA PHE A 187 -1.96 16.78 -3.45
C PHE A 187 -2.41 16.31 -4.84
N ARG A 188 -2.81 17.23 -5.72
CA ARG A 188 -3.15 16.91 -7.11
C ARG A 188 -1.95 16.40 -7.90
N GLN A 189 -0.76 16.96 -7.66
CA GLN A 189 0.47 16.41 -8.25
C GLN A 189 0.72 14.98 -7.77
N TYR A 190 0.59 14.73 -6.47
CA TYR A 190 0.72 13.39 -5.89
C TYR A 190 -0.30 12.40 -6.45
N LEU A 191 -1.55 12.79 -6.59
CA LEU A 191 -2.61 11.97 -7.18
C LEU A 191 -2.24 11.51 -8.61
N ILE A 192 -1.65 12.41 -9.42
CA ILE A 192 -1.29 12.12 -10.81
C ILE A 192 0.03 11.33 -10.92
N VAL A 193 1.04 11.73 -10.17
CA VAL A 193 2.38 11.09 -10.20
C VAL A 193 2.32 9.72 -9.54
N GLY A 194 1.59 9.61 -8.44
CA GLY A 194 1.58 8.47 -7.54
C GLY A 194 2.75 8.48 -6.58
N GLY A 195 2.87 7.39 -5.82
CA GLY A 195 3.92 7.16 -4.82
C GLY A 195 5.04 6.22 -5.27
N MET A 196 5.10 5.83 -6.54
CA MET A 196 6.18 4.97 -7.02
C MET A 196 7.50 5.74 -7.08
N PRO A 197 8.57 5.37 -6.31
CA PRO A 197 9.77 6.20 -6.16
C PRO A 197 10.43 6.61 -7.46
N GLN A 198 10.44 5.73 -8.47
CA GLN A 198 11.00 6.05 -9.79
C GLN A 198 10.17 7.12 -10.52
N ALA A 199 8.83 7.06 -10.40
CA ALA A 199 7.92 8.04 -10.99
C ALA A 199 8.07 9.40 -10.28
N VAL A 200 8.15 9.39 -8.95
CA VAL A 200 8.38 10.61 -8.15
C VAL A 200 9.73 11.23 -8.48
N ALA A 201 10.81 10.43 -8.57
CA ALA A 201 12.14 10.92 -8.94
C ALA A 201 12.16 11.61 -10.32
N GLU A 202 11.54 11.00 -11.32
CA GLU A 202 11.41 11.57 -12.66
C GLU A 202 10.62 12.89 -12.61
N TYR A 203 9.52 12.92 -11.86
CA TYR A 203 8.73 14.14 -11.73
C TYR A 203 9.51 15.26 -11.06
N VAL A 204 10.23 14.97 -9.98
CA VAL A 204 11.06 15.96 -9.28
C VAL A 204 12.12 16.57 -10.22
N SER A 205 12.76 15.74 -11.06
CA SER A 205 13.83 16.17 -11.94
C SER A 205 13.35 16.88 -13.22
N SER A 206 12.25 16.41 -13.83
CA SER A 206 11.84 16.87 -15.16
C SER A 206 10.55 17.69 -15.19
N ARG A 207 9.72 17.62 -14.16
CA ARG A 207 8.36 18.21 -14.13
C ARG A 207 7.50 17.81 -15.36
N ASN A 208 7.78 16.66 -15.97
CA ASN A 208 7.16 16.19 -17.19
C ASN A 208 6.34 14.92 -16.95
N PHE A 209 5.01 15.04 -16.99
CA PHE A 209 4.10 13.93 -16.77
C PHE A 209 4.19 12.84 -17.86
N THR A 210 4.57 13.15 -19.10
CA THR A 210 4.75 12.15 -20.15
C THR A 210 5.90 11.20 -19.84
N LYS A 211 7.02 11.73 -19.31
CA LYS A 211 8.14 10.89 -18.86
C LYS A 211 7.77 10.03 -17.66
N VAL A 212 7.02 10.60 -16.71
CA VAL A 212 6.47 9.89 -15.56
C VAL A 212 5.56 8.75 -16.00
N ASP A 213 4.67 8.99 -16.99
CA ASP A 213 3.77 7.97 -17.54
C ASP A 213 4.54 6.80 -18.16
N ALA A 214 5.62 7.07 -18.87
CA ALA A 214 6.48 6.02 -19.44
C ALA A 214 7.03 5.07 -18.36
N ILE A 215 7.47 5.61 -17.22
CA ILE A 215 7.93 4.82 -16.06
C ILE A 215 6.78 4.02 -15.46
N LYS A 216 5.63 4.65 -15.23
CA LYS A 216 4.44 3.98 -14.69
C LYS A 216 4.00 2.80 -15.57
N ARG A 217 3.98 2.97 -16.89
CA ARG A 217 3.67 1.89 -17.85
C ARG A 217 4.68 0.75 -17.82
N GLN A 218 5.96 1.05 -17.59
CA GLN A 218 6.97 0.02 -17.39
C GLN A 218 6.70 -0.80 -16.12
N ILE A 219 6.33 -0.14 -15.02
CA ILE A 219 5.96 -0.82 -13.76
C ILE A 219 4.72 -1.70 -13.97
N LEU A 220 3.66 -1.18 -14.61
CA LEU A 220 2.45 -1.95 -14.92
C LEU A 220 2.75 -3.20 -15.78
N ARG A 221 3.68 -3.08 -16.73
CA ARG A 221 4.16 -4.23 -17.54
C ARG A 221 4.84 -5.28 -16.65
N LEU A 222 5.64 -4.86 -15.66
CA LEU A 222 6.25 -5.80 -14.72
C LEU A 222 5.20 -6.51 -13.87
N TYR A 223 4.16 -5.82 -13.39
CA TYR A 223 3.06 -6.44 -12.66
C TYR A 223 2.32 -7.49 -13.52
N LYS A 224 2.02 -7.18 -14.79
CA LYS A 224 1.44 -8.17 -15.71
C LYS A 224 2.35 -9.38 -15.93
N ASN A 225 3.66 -9.18 -16.00
CA ASN A 225 4.62 -10.28 -16.11
C ASN A 225 4.64 -11.14 -14.84
N ASP A 226 4.53 -10.53 -13.65
CA ASP A 226 4.46 -11.26 -12.38
C ASP A 226 3.16 -12.08 -12.27
N ILE A 227 2.01 -11.52 -12.65
CA ILE A 227 0.73 -12.26 -12.77
C ILE A 227 0.92 -13.49 -13.68
N ASN A 228 1.51 -13.27 -14.86
CA ASN A 228 1.73 -14.34 -15.82
C ASN A 228 2.64 -15.47 -15.31
N LYS A 229 3.60 -15.13 -14.46
CA LYS A 229 4.63 -16.06 -13.98
C LYS A 229 4.23 -16.78 -12.68
N TYR A 230 3.56 -16.07 -11.76
CA TYR A 230 3.40 -16.52 -10.39
C TYR A 230 1.95 -16.84 -9.98
N ALA A 231 0.93 -16.37 -10.71
CA ALA A 231 -0.47 -16.65 -10.36
C ALA A 231 -0.94 -18.08 -10.70
N GLY A 232 -0.09 -18.92 -11.30
CA GLY A 232 -0.39 -20.34 -11.54
C GLY A 232 -1.72 -20.55 -12.28
N GLY A 233 -2.55 -21.47 -11.79
CA GLY A 233 -3.88 -21.76 -12.34
C GLY A 233 -4.90 -20.62 -12.24
N ALA A 234 -4.65 -19.62 -11.38
CA ALA A 234 -5.50 -18.43 -11.25
C ALA A 234 -5.15 -17.29 -12.22
N LYS A 235 -4.09 -17.44 -13.02
CA LYS A 235 -3.54 -16.41 -13.92
C LYS A 235 -4.59 -15.65 -14.73
N THR A 236 -5.50 -16.37 -15.38
CA THR A 236 -6.54 -15.75 -16.24
C THR A 236 -7.50 -14.90 -15.42
N ARG A 237 -7.90 -15.37 -14.21
CA ARG A 237 -8.79 -14.64 -13.33
C ARG A 237 -8.11 -13.42 -12.71
N VAL A 238 -6.87 -13.57 -12.24
CA VAL A 238 -6.06 -12.47 -11.70
C VAL A 238 -5.87 -11.38 -12.75
N GLY A 239 -5.51 -11.76 -13.98
CA GLY A 239 -5.36 -10.83 -15.11
C GLY A 239 -6.66 -10.12 -15.46
N ALA A 240 -7.78 -10.83 -15.47
CA ALA A 240 -9.11 -10.26 -15.74
C ALA A 240 -9.53 -9.24 -14.68
N ILE A 241 -9.33 -9.54 -13.38
CA ILE A 241 -9.58 -8.60 -12.29
C ILE A 241 -8.69 -7.37 -12.45
N TYR A 242 -7.38 -7.57 -12.61
CA TYR A 242 -6.39 -6.49 -12.75
C TYR A 242 -6.77 -5.50 -13.86
N ASP A 243 -7.12 -6.00 -15.04
CA ASP A 243 -7.50 -5.16 -16.19
C ASP A 243 -8.87 -4.48 -15.99
N ALA A 244 -9.76 -5.04 -15.19
CA ALA A 244 -11.10 -4.51 -14.90
C ALA A 244 -11.13 -3.43 -13.81
N ILE A 245 -10.11 -3.32 -12.94
CA ILE A 245 -10.10 -2.39 -11.80
C ILE A 245 -10.52 -0.97 -12.22
N PRO A 246 -9.95 -0.32 -13.26
CA PRO A 246 -10.34 1.04 -13.61
C PRO A 246 -11.83 1.16 -13.96
N GLY A 247 -12.34 0.24 -14.78
CA GLY A 247 -13.75 0.24 -15.19
C GLY A 247 -14.72 -0.08 -14.04
N GLN A 248 -14.30 -0.86 -13.04
CA GLN A 248 -15.12 -1.12 -11.86
C GLN A 248 -15.18 0.12 -10.94
N LEU A 249 -14.06 0.79 -10.73
CA LEU A 249 -13.98 2.00 -9.91
C LEU A 249 -14.68 3.21 -10.55
N GLN A 250 -14.88 3.21 -11.87
CA GLN A 250 -15.63 4.26 -12.57
C GLN A 250 -17.14 4.15 -12.33
N LYS A 251 -17.65 2.99 -11.89
CA LYS A 251 -19.08 2.81 -11.59
C LYS A 251 -19.48 3.57 -10.34
N LYS A 252 -20.75 4.01 -10.28
CA LYS A 252 -21.27 4.77 -9.14
C LYS A 252 -21.12 4.07 -7.79
N GLU A 253 -21.37 2.77 -7.73
CA GLU A 253 -21.32 2.00 -6.49
C GLU A 253 -19.93 1.43 -6.18
N LYS A 254 -19.02 1.40 -7.16
CA LYS A 254 -17.63 0.87 -7.06
C LYS A 254 -17.47 -0.53 -6.45
N LYS A 255 -18.55 -1.24 -6.14
CA LYS A 255 -18.52 -2.66 -5.81
C LYS A 255 -18.04 -3.44 -7.02
N PHE A 256 -17.17 -4.42 -6.78
CA PHE A 256 -16.65 -5.23 -7.86
C PHE A 256 -17.73 -6.20 -8.37
N VAL A 257 -18.16 -6.02 -9.61
CA VAL A 257 -19.23 -6.79 -10.24
C VAL A 257 -18.60 -7.87 -11.10
N LEU A 258 -18.64 -9.12 -10.67
CA LEU A 258 -18.00 -10.26 -11.34
C LEU A 258 -18.64 -10.61 -12.69
N SER A 259 -19.95 -10.40 -12.86
CA SER A 259 -20.62 -10.63 -14.14
C SER A 259 -20.09 -9.75 -15.28
N ALA A 260 -19.37 -8.65 -14.95
CA ALA A 260 -18.65 -7.86 -15.94
C ALA A 260 -17.37 -8.55 -16.48
N LEU A 261 -16.87 -9.58 -15.80
CA LEU A 261 -15.73 -10.39 -16.26
C LEU A 261 -16.19 -11.62 -17.05
N LYS A 262 -17.24 -12.27 -16.56
CA LYS A 262 -17.83 -13.48 -17.15
C LYS A 262 -19.26 -13.62 -16.65
N ASP A 263 -20.18 -13.95 -17.54
CA ASP A 263 -21.56 -14.29 -17.19
C ASP A 263 -21.58 -15.43 -16.17
N GLU A 264 -22.50 -15.32 -15.19
CA GLU A 264 -22.64 -16.27 -14.08
C GLU A 264 -21.40 -16.47 -13.18
N ALA A 265 -20.40 -15.58 -13.23
CA ALA A 265 -19.23 -15.67 -12.37
C ALA A 265 -19.62 -15.56 -10.89
N ARG A 266 -19.08 -16.45 -10.05
CA ARG A 266 -19.34 -16.51 -8.61
C ARG A 266 -18.10 -16.15 -7.81
N MET A 267 -18.26 -15.45 -6.67
CA MET A 267 -17.15 -15.01 -5.83
C MET A 267 -16.21 -16.17 -5.45
N ARG A 268 -16.72 -17.32 -5.06
CA ARG A 268 -15.91 -18.50 -4.71
C ARG A 268 -14.90 -18.94 -5.79
N GLU A 269 -15.13 -18.57 -7.05
CA GLU A 269 -14.22 -18.90 -8.17
C GLU A 269 -13.09 -17.87 -8.31
N TYR A 270 -13.30 -16.65 -7.82
CA TYR A 270 -12.39 -15.52 -7.94
C TYR A 270 -11.70 -15.13 -6.62
N ASP A 271 -12.13 -15.69 -5.49
CA ASP A 271 -11.60 -15.38 -4.16
C ASP A 271 -10.07 -15.51 -4.10
N SER A 272 -9.53 -16.61 -4.57
CA SER A 272 -8.08 -16.83 -4.65
C SER A 272 -7.36 -15.82 -5.56
N ALA A 273 -8.05 -15.25 -6.53
CA ALA A 273 -7.46 -14.26 -7.44
C ALA A 273 -7.44 -12.86 -6.80
N PHE A 274 -8.47 -12.48 -6.04
CA PHE A 274 -8.44 -11.27 -5.21
C PHE A 274 -7.39 -11.36 -4.13
N PHE A 275 -7.34 -12.48 -3.41
CA PHE A 275 -6.31 -12.75 -2.40
C PHE A 275 -4.90 -12.62 -3.00
N TRP A 276 -4.66 -13.16 -4.20
CA TRP A 276 -3.37 -13.03 -4.88
C TRP A 276 -2.99 -11.58 -5.15
N LEU A 277 -3.94 -10.74 -5.60
CA LEU A 277 -3.70 -9.33 -5.88
C LEU A 277 -3.43 -8.54 -4.60
N GLU A 278 -4.12 -8.85 -3.52
CA GLU A 278 -3.92 -8.24 -2.20
C GLU A 278 -2.57 -8.65 -1.60
N ASP A 279 -2.27 -9.94 -1.59
CA ASP A 279 -1.03 -10.51 -1.08
C ASP A 279 0.21 -10.01 -1.84
N SER A 280 0.09 -9.82 -3.17
CA SER A 280 1.12 -9.20 -3.98
C SER A 280 1.25 -7.68 -3.78
N ARG A 281 0.39 -7.06 -2.97
CA ARG A 281 0.31 -5.61 -2.76
C ARG A 281 0.06 -4.81 -4.05
N ILE A 282 -0.53 -5.43 -5.07
CA ILE A 282 -0.92 -4.77 -6.32
C ILE A 282 -2.29 -4.11 -6.18
N ALA A 283 -3.17 -4.68 -5.36
CA ALA A 283 -4.47 -4.12 -5.04
C ALA A 283 -4.68 -4.00 -3.54
N ASN A 284 -5.50 -3.02 -3.15
CA ASN A 284 -6.02 -2.85 -1.81
C ASN A 284 -7.49 -3.25 -1.83
N ILE A 285 -7.83 -4.32 -1.13
CA ILE A 285 -9.21 -4.81 -1.07
C ILE A 285 -9.91 -4.16 0.12
N SER A 286 -11.13 -3.69 -0.11
CA SER A 286 -12.03 -3.22 0.95
C SER A 286 -13.22 -4.16 1.00
N TYR A 287 -13.46 -4.78 2.15
CA TYR A 287 -14.58 -5.70 2.34
C TYR A 287 -15.79 -5.00 2.94
N ASN A 288 -16.98 -5.47 2.55
CA ASN A 288 -18.21 -5.01 3.18
C ASN A 288 -18.28 -5.52 4.63
N THR A 289 -18.76 -4.69 5.55
CA THR A 289 -19.19 -5.15 6.87
C THR A 289 -20.71 -5.15 6.96
N THR A 290 -21.30 -6.18 7.53
CA THR A 290 -22.76 -6.27 7.68
C THR A 290 -23.27 -5.43 8.85
N ALA A 291 -22.39 -5.10 9.81
CA ALA A 291 -22.71 -4.22 10.93
C ALA A 291 -21.46 -3.42 11.36
N PRO A 292 -21.47 -2.08 11.28
CA PRO A 292 -20.39 -1.24 11.74
C PRO A 292 -20.43 -1.10 13.27
N ASN A 293 -20.02 -2.16 13.96
CA ASN A 293 -19.94 -2.23 15.42
C ASN A 293 -18.47 -2.37 15.88
N ILE A 294 -18.25 -2.83 17.12
CA ILE A 294 -16.93 -2.88 17.79
C ILE A 294 -15.86 -3.64 17.01
N GLY A 295 -16.21 -4.61 16.20
CA GLY A 295 -15.24 -5.39 15.42
C GLY A 295 -15.67 -5.49 13.96
N LEU A 296 -15.07 -4.67 13.08
CA LEU A 296 -15.40 -4.67 11.64
C LEU A 296 -15.13 -6.03 11.00
N GLN A 297 -14.02 -6.69 11.36
CA GLN A 297 -13.66 -8.03 10.88
C GLN A 297 -14.66 -9.11 11.29
N LEU A 298 -15.28 -9.01 12.48
CA LEU A 298 -16.25 -9.98 12.96
C LEU A 298 -17.52 -10.03 12.10
N ASN A 299 -17.80 -8.95 11.38
CA ASN A 299 -18.96 -8.79 10.52
C ASN A 299 -18.59 -8.66 9.04
N GLU A 300 -17.40 -9.12 8.67
CA GLU A 300 -16.89 -9.04 7.31
C GLU A 300 -17.69 -9.94 6.36
N ASP A 301 -18.14 -9.36 5.25
CA ASP A 301 -18.74 -10.06 4.12
C ASP A 301 -17.79 -10.04 2.92
N ARG A 302 -17.02 -11.11 2.76
CA ARG A 302 -16.05 -11.28 1.66
C ARG A 302 -16.72 -11.46 0.29
N THR A 303 -18.01 -11.66 0.23
CA THR A 303 -18.72 -11.80 -1.04
C THR A 303 -18.98 -10.47 -1.73
N VAL A 304 -18.88 -9.37 -0.97
CA VAL A 304 -19.08 -8.00 -1.46
C VAL A 304 -17.84 -7.17 -1.14
N LEU A 305 -17.11 -6.79 -2.17
CA LEU A 305 -15.86 -6.06 -2.02
C LEU A 305 -15.72 -4.90 -3.02
N LYS A 306 -14.83 -3.96 -2.69
CA LYS A 306 -14.28 -2.97 -3.60
C LYS A 306 -12.79 -3.29 -3.80
N CYS A 307 -12.28 -3.13 -5.02
CA CYS A 307 -10.89 -3.43 -5.37
C CYS A 307 -10.21 -2.16 -5.87
N TYR A 308 -9.36 -1.58 -5.03
CA TYR A 308 -8.58 -0.39 -5.34
C TYR A 308 -7.18 -0.77 -5.83
N PHE A 309 -6.59 0.06 -6.68
CA PHE A 309 -5.21 -0.13 -7.09
C PHE A 309 -4.25 0.38 -6.02
N CYS A 310 -3.11 -0.26 -5.84
CA CYS A 310 -2.13 0.09 -4.79
C CYS A 310 -1.56 1.51 -4.91
N ASP A 311 -1.60 2.09 -6.12
CA ASP A 311 -1.08 3.43 -6.41
C ASP A 311 -1.96 4.14 -7.44
N THR A 312 -2.42 5.34 -7.11
CA THR A 312 -3.37 6.09 -7.95
C THR A 312 -2.71 6.60 -9.24
N GLY A 313 -1.42 6.95 -9.21
CA GLY A 313 -0.69 7.31 -10.41
C GLY A 313 -0.61 6.14 -11.40
N LEU A 314 -0.39 4.92 -10.91
CA LEU A 314 -0.43 3.70 -11.74
C LEU A 314 -1.85 3.42 -12.25
N LEU A 315 -2.89 3.62 -11.42
CA LEU A 315 -4.28 3.47 -11.84
C LEU A 315 -4.62 4.37 -13.02
N ILE A 316 -4.19 5.63 -13.01
CA ILE A 316 -4.38 6.57 -14.12
C ILE A 316 -3.74 6.02 -15.39
N SER A 317 -2.47 5.59 -15.31
CA SER A 317 -1.78 5.04 -16.48
C SER A 317 -2.40 3.73 -17.00
N LEU A 318 -2.97 2.92 -16.10
CA LEU A 318 -3.72 1.70 -16.46
C LEU A 318 -5.05 2.05 -17.16
N ALA A 319 -5.78 3.03 -16.65
CA ALA A 319 -7.04 3.49 -17.23
C ALA A 319 -6.88 4.04 -18.66
N PHE A 320 -5.78 4.74 -18.92
CA PHE A 320 -5.44 5.28 -20.23
C PHE A 320 -4.62 4.33 -21.12
N SER A 321 -4.52 3.05 -20.77
CA SER A 321 -3.58 2.12 -21.42
C SER A 321 -3.96 1.70 -22.84
N ALA A 322 -5.15 2.02 -23.33
CA ALA A 322 -5.74 1.38 -24.50
C ALA A 322 -5.01 1.61 -25.83
N ARG A 323 -4.24 2.67 -26.04
CA ARG A 323 -3.26 2.86 -27.14
C ARG A 323 -2.60 4.24 -27.05
N GLY A 324 -1.29 4.29 -26.82
CA GLY A 324 -0.52 5.51 -27.01
C GLY A 324 -0.04 6.18 -25.73
N ILE A 325 0.86 7.13 -25.90
CA ILE A 325 1.45 7.94 -24.84
C ILE A 325 0.40 8.99 -24.45
N VAL A 326 0.09 9.08 -23.15
CA VAL A 326 -0.72 10.17 -22.62
C VAL A 326 0.15 11.44 -22.60
N THR A 327 -0.30 12.48 -23.28
CA THR A 327 0.48 13.72 -23.39
C THR A 327 0.46 14.49 -22.08
N ASN A 328 1.49 15.32 -21.89
CA ASN A 328 1.58 16.20 -20.72
C ASN A 328 0.36 17.13 -20.60
N GLU A 329 -0.23 17.53 -21.73
CA GLU A 329 -1.45 18.36 -21.79
C GLU A 329 -2.65 17.67 -21.12
N ILE A 330 -2.86 16.38 -21.36
CA ILE A 330 -3.96 15.62 -20.74
C ILE A 330 -3.79 15.57 -19.22
N TYR A 331 -2.56 15.29 -18.78
CA TYR A 331 -2.25 15.29 -17.35
C TYR A 331 -2.41 16.68 -16.69
N GLN A 332 -2.05 17.75 -17.40
CA GLN A 332 -2.31 19.10 -16.93
C GLN A 332 -3.80 19.43 -16.85
N LYS A 333 -4.60 18.98 -17.83
CA LYS A 333 -6.07 19.13 -17.76
C LYS A 333 -6.66 18.39 -16.57
N LEU A 334 -6.16 17.18 -16.27
CA LEU A 334 -6.56 16.42 -15.08
C LEU A 334 -6.18 17.17 -13.79
N MET A 335 -5.00 17.76 -13.73
CA MET A 335 -4.53 18.53 -12.57
C MET A 335 -5.40 19.77 -12.29
N PHE A 336 -6.05 20.34 -13.31
CA PHE A 336 -6.87 21.54 -13.20
C PHE A 336 -8.38 21.28 -13.27
N ASP A 337 -8.85 20.04 -13.06
CA ASP A 337 -10.27 19.63 -13.12
C ASP A 337 -10.94 19.98 -14.48
N LYS A 338 -10.18 19.91 -15.58
CA LYS A 338 -10.64 20.27 -16.93
C LYS A 338 -10.87 19.07 -17.85
N LEU A 339 -10.72 17.86 -17.34
CA LEU A 339 -11.10 16.63 -18.03
C LEU A 339 -12.46 16.17 -17.49
N GLU A 340 -13.40 15.88 -18.38
CA GLU A 340 -14.68 15.25 -18.07
C GLU A 340 -14.49 13.76 -17.71
N ILE A 341 -13.60 13.47 -16.75
CA ILE A 341 -13.43 12.14 -16.18
C ILE A 341 -14.11 12.13 -14.82
N ASP A 342 -14.82 11.05 -14.51
CA ASP A 342 -15.35 10.87 -13.17
C ASP A 342 -14.17 10.76 -12.16
N GLU A 343 -13.82 11.91 -11.58
CA GLU A 343 -12.76 12.03 -10.58
C GLU A 343 -13.05 11.19 -9.33
N GLY A 344 -14.29 10.78 -9.11
CA GLY A 344 -14.68 9.92 -8.00
C GLY A 344 -13.88 8.62 -7.95
N MET A 345 -13.50 8.06 -9.11
CA MET A 345 -12.62 6.88 -9.18
C MET A 345 -11.24 7.17 -8.57
N LEU A 346 -10.63 8.28 -8.94
CA LEU A 346 -9.27 8.64 -8.52
C LEU A 346 -9.23 9.05 -7.05
N VAL A 347 -10.21 9.84 -6.64
CA VAL A 347 -10.31 10.38 -5.28
C VAL A 347 -10.57 9.26 -4.26
N GLU A 348 -11.45 8.31 -4.56
CA GLU A 348 -11.69 7.18 -3.66
C GLU A 348 -10.50 6.21 -3.62
N ASN A 349 -9.82 6.00 -4.75
CA ASN A 349 -8.61 5.17 -4.80
C ASN A 349 -7.45 5.79 -4.00
N ILE A 350 -7.22 7.11 -4.09
CA ILE A 350 -6.14 7.75 -3.32
C ILE A 350 -6.44 7.74 -1.83
N VAL A 351 -7.71 7.87 -1.42
CA VAL A 351 -8.12 7.72 -0.02
C VAL A 351 -7.85 6.30 0.46
N ALA A 352 -8.25 5.27 -0.29
CA ALA A 352 -7.94 3.87 0.04
C ALA A 352 -6.43 3.64 0.17
N GLN A 353 -5.63 4.16 -0.77
CA GLN A 353 -4.17 4.08 -0.75
C GLN A 353 -3.59 4.71 0.51
N MET A 354 -4.03 5.91 0.88
CA MET A 354 -3.53 6.63 2.05
C MET A 354 -3.96 5.97 3.37
N LEU A 355 -5.21 5.53 3.49
CA LEU A 355 -5.68 4.79 4.67
C LEU A 355 -4.88 3.49 4.87
N LYS A 356 -4.63 2.73 3.78
CA LYS A 356 -3.83 1.50 3.86
C LYS A 356 -2.38 1.78 4.27
N ALA A 357 -1.77 2.82 3.71
CA ALA A 357 -0.41 3.22 4.06
C ALA A 357 -0.27 3.74 5.51
N SER A 358 -1.36 4.22 6.11
CA SER A 358 -1.43 4.61 7.52
C SER A 358 -1.76 3.44 8.46
N GLY A 359 -1.78 2.20 7.96
CA GLY A 359 -2.00 0.99 8.76
C GLY A 359 -3.46 0.59 8.94
N ASN A 360 -4.41 1.30 8.32
CA ASN A 360 -5.82 0.95 8.43
C ASN A 360 -6.16 -0.26 7.54
N GLU A 361 -6.95 -1.17 8.06
CA GLU A 361 -7.68 -2.13 7.25
C GLU A 361 -8.88 -1.45 6.57
N LEU A 362 -9.14 -1.84 5.32
CA LEU A 362 -10.17 -1.18 4.54
C LEU A 362 -11.50 -1.91 4.65
N PHE A 363 -12.47 -1.23 5.22
CA PHE A 363 -13.86 -1.68 5.26
C PHE A 363 -14.78 -0.60 4.68
N PHE A 364 -15.92 -1.04 4.15
CA PHE A 364 -17.03 -0.18 3.80
C PHE A 364 -18.35 -0.77 4.31
N TYR A 365 -19.40 0.04 4.33
CA TYR A 365 -20.75 -0.46 4.62
C TYR A 365 -21.63 -0.22 3.44
N SER A 366 -22.35 -1.25 3.01
CA SER A 366 -23.36 -1.13 2.00
C SER A 366 -24.53 -2.05 2.28
N ASN A 367 -25.69 -1.47 2.43
CA ASN A 367 -26.94 -2.19 2.53
C ASN A 367 -27.91 -1.70 1.45
N TYR A 368 -28.41 -2.63 0.65
CA TYR A 368 -29.41 -2.36 -0.37
C TYR A 368 -30.71 -3.07 0.02
N ASP A 369 -31.44 -2.46 0.97
CA ASP A 369 -32.75 -2.93 1.39
C ASP A 369 -33.79 -2.52 0.33
N LYS A 370 -34.58 -3.48 -0.16
CA LYS A 370 -35.62 -3.23 -1.16
C LYS A 370 -36.89 -2.64 -0.54
N GLU A 371 -37.17 -2.99 0.70
CA GLU A 371 -38.42 -2.66 1.38
C GLU A 371 -38.32 -1.36 2.16
N GLU A 372 -37.23 -1.18 2.91
CA GLU A 372 -37.01 -0.01 3.77
C GLU A 372 -35.97 0.95 3.18
N ALA A 373 -36.46 2.07 2.63
CA ALA A 373 -35.59 3.10 2.06
C ALA A 373 -34.62 3.73 3.08
N GLU A 374 -34.99 3.75 4.38
CA GLU A 374 -34.11 4.25 5.45
C GLU A 374 -32.87 3.39 5.64
N ASN A 375 -32.94 2.09 5.38
CA ASN A 375 -31.84 1.16 5.46
C ASN A 375 -30.91 1.20 4.24
N ARG A 376 -31.32 1.81 3.12
CA ARG A 376 -30.48 1.94 1.92
C ARG A 376 -29.43 3.01 2.17
N MET A 377 -28.20 2.57 2.35
CA MET A 377 -27.07 3.48 2.47
C MET A 377 -25.78 2.79 2.06
N GLN A 378 -24.81 3.59 1.67
CA GLN A 378 -23.44 3.16 1.41
C GLN A 378 -22.50 4.18 2.03
N ILE A 379 -21.54 3.70 2.83
CA ILE A 379 -20.45 4.48 3.42
C ILE A 379 -19.17 4.02 2.75
N ASP A 380 -18.37 4.97 2.24
CA ASP A 380 -17.22 4.68 1.40
C ASP A 380 -16.13 3.95 2.16
N PHE A 381 -15.80 4.39 3.39
CA PHE A 381 -14.88 3.70 4.27
C PHE A 381 -15.33 3.73 5.73
N LEU A 382 -14.92 2.72 6.47
CA LEU A 382 -15.03 2.63 7.91
C LEU A 382 -13.64 2.37 8.47
N ILE A 383 -13.21 3.16 9.44
CA ILE A 383 -11.97 2.94 10.17
C ILE A 383 -12.25 2.69 11.64
N GLN A 384 -11.45 1.82 12.24
CA GLN A 384 -11.54 1.48 13.65
C GLN A 384 -10.44 2.20 14.43
N LYS A 385 -10.77 2.69 15.63
CA LYS A 385 -9.76 3.24 16.52
C LYS A 385 -8.74 2.20 16.93
N GLU A 386 -7.49 2.59 17.15
CA GLU A 386 -6.43 1.73 17.68
C GLU A 386 -6.79 1.18 19.08
N VAL A 387 -7.33 2.02 19.94
CA VAL A 387 -7.79 1.61 21.27
C VAL A 387 -9.29 1.35 21.25
N VAL A 388 -9.65 0.08 21.30
CA VAL A 388 -11.05 -0.37 21.25
C VAL A 388 -11.68 -0.24 22.64
N THR A 389 -12.82 0.42 22.69
CA THR A 389 -13.65 0.59 23.90
C THR A 389 -15.03 -0.05 23.71
N SER A 390 -15.89 -0.02 24.72
CA SER A 390 -17.24 -0.59 24.63
C SER A 390 -18.16 0.15 23.64
N ARG A 391 -17.86 1.39 23.28
CA ARG A 391 -18.65 2.25 22.39
C ARG A 391 -17.77 3.23 21.61
N HIS A 392 -18.31 3.78 20.51
CA HIS A 392 -17.68 4.86 19.74
C HIS A 392 -16.29 4.52 19.16
N ASN A 393 -16.18 3.32 18.55
CA ASN A 393 -14.89 2.83 18.01
C ASN A 393 -14.75 3.05 16.50
N ILE A 394 -15.85 3.24 15.78
CA ILE A 394 -15.88 3.23 14.32
C ILE A 394 -16.12 4.65 13.79
N SER A 395 -15.25 5.14 12.93
CA SER A 395 -15.43 6.40 12.22
C SER A 395 -15.86 6.14 10.78
N PRO A 396 -17.09 6.52 10.41
CA PRO A 396 -17.53 6.47 9.01
C PRO A 396 -16.91 7.63 8.23
N ILE A 397 -16.48 7.31 7.01
CA ILE A 397 -15.85 8.26 6.08
C ILE A 397 -16.64 8.27 4.78
N GLU A 398 -17.08 9.43 4.38
CA GLU A 398 -17.70 9.70 3.08
C GLU A 398 -16.75 10.52 2.23
N VAL A 399 -16.51 10.10 0.98
CA VAL A 399 -15.56 10.75 0.07
C VAL A 399 -16.31 11.52 -1.01
N LYS A 400 -15.97 12.80 -1.22
CA LYS A 400 -16.61 13.71 -2.16
C LYS A 400 -15.59 14.37 -3.08
N SER A 401 -15.66 14.08 -4.36
CA SER A 401 -14.82 14.70 -5.39
C SER A 401 -15.36 16.05 -5.90
N GLY A 402 -16.68 16.19 -5.95
CA GLY A 402 -17.35 17.39 -6.45
C GLY A 402 -17.79 18.37 -5.37
N THR A 403 -18.30 19.52 -5.80
CA THR A 403 -18.83 20.59 -4.90
C THR A 403 -20.28 20.39 -4.50
N ASN A 404 -21.07 19.70 -5.35
CA ASN A 404 -22.49 19.42 -5.13
C ASN A 404 -22.67 17.94 -4.78
N TYR A 405 -22.96 17.65 -3.51
CA TYR A 405 -23.16 16.30 -3.02
C TYR A 405 -24.22 16.22 -1.92
N THR A 406 -24.74 15.03 -1.71
CA THR A 406 -25.67 14.74 -0.63
C THR A 406 -24.97 13.97 0.47
N LEU A 407 -25.45 14.14 1.71
CA LEU A 407 -24.95 13.45 2.91
C LEU A 407 -25.98 12.43 3.44
N THR A 408 -26.88 12.00 2.57
CA THR A 408 -27.99 11.12 2.96
C THR A 408 -27.48 9.81 3.59
N SER A 409 -26.47 9.19 3.04
CA SER A 409 -25.94 7.90 3.53
C SER A 409 -25.30 8.06 4.90
N ILE A 410 -24.40 9.04 5.10
CA ILE A 410 -23.72 9.23 6.38
C ILE A 410 -24.70 9.63 7.48
N ASN A 411 -25.70 10.46 7.19
CA ASN A 411 -26.75 10.85 8.14
C ASN A 411 -27.61 9.64 8.56
N LYS A 412 -27.98 8.76 7.63
CA LYS A 412 -28.67 7.50 7.92
C LYS A 412 -27.80 6.59 8.77
N CYS A 413 -26.50 6.49 8.46
CA CYS A 413 -25.54 5.70 9.24
C CYS A 413 -25.46 6.19 10.68
N ILE A 414 -25.35 7.50 10.89
CA ILE A 414 -25.32 8.10 12.22
C ILE A 414 -26.62 7.81 12.99
N LYS A 415 -27.77 7.97 12.35
CA LYS A 415 -29.10 7.69 12.96
C LYS A 415 -29.19 6.22 13.40
N LYS A 416 -28.71 5.28 12.57
CA LYS A 416 -28.87 3.83 12.80
C LYS A 416 -27.82 3.27 13.77
N PHE A 417 -26.57 3.70 13.66
CA PHE A 417 -25.43 3.07 14.34
C PHE A 417 -24.72 4.00 15.33
N GLY A 418 -25.28 5.17 15.64
CA GLY A 418 -24.63 6.23 16.42
C GLY A 418 -23.96 5.79 17.72
N GLN A 419 -24.49 4.76 18.40
CA GLN A 419 -23.90 4.22 19.62
C GLN A 419 -22.52 3.56 19.42
N TYR A 420 -22.20 3.14 18.19
CA TYR A 420 -20.93 2.51 17.82
C TYR A 420 -19.97 3.49 17.15
N LEU A 421 -20.52 4.59 16.65
CA LEU A 421 -19.75 5.53 15.84
C LEU A 421 -18.96 6.52 16.70
N SER A 422 -17.73 6.76 16.28
CA SER A 422 -16.88 7.84 16.73
C SER A 422 -17.12 9.09 15.88
N THR A 423 -16.08 9.81 15.52
CA THR A 423 -16.17 11.01 14.67
C THR A 423 -16.51 10.62 13.22
N PRO A 424 -17.64 11.10 12.68
CA PRO A 424 -17.93 10.94 11.27
C PRO A 424 -17.16 11.98 10.44
N TYR A 425 -16.52 11.53 9.35
CA TYR A 425 -15.72 12.38 8.47
C TYR A 425 -16.32 12.49 7.07
N VAL A 426 -16.22 13.69 6.50
CA VAL A 426 -16.46 13.95 5.08
C VAL A 426 -15.16 14.44 4.47
N LEU A 427 -14.55 13.63 3.61
CA LEU A 427 -13.35 14.00 2.86
C LEU A 427 -13.76 14.72 1.58
N HIS A 428 -13.24 15.91 1.36
CA HIS A 428 -13.64 16.75 0.22
C HIS A 428 -12.47 17.64 -0.28
N THR A 429 -12.75 18.44 -1.29
CA THR A 429 -11.73 19.33 -1.90
C THR A 429 -11.65 20.72 -1.24
N LYS A 430 -12.54 21.03 -0.29
CA LYS A 430 -12.56 22.31 0.43
C LYS A 430 -11.74 22.23 1.72
N ASP A 431 -11.58 23.36 2.41
CA ASP A 431 -10.85 23.45 3.67
C ASP A 431 -11.62 22.82 4.86
N VAL A 432 -10.97 22.72 6.02
CA VAL A 432 -11.54 22.12 7.23
C VAL A 432 -12.78 22.91 7.66
N GLU A 433 -13.86 22.18 7.93
CA GLU A 433 -15.11 22.73 8.48
C GLU A 433 -15.70 21.73 9.50
N ILE A 434 -16.36 22.24 10.53
CA ILE A 434 -17.15 21.42 11.46
C ILE A 434 -18.58 21.93 11.38
N LYS A 435 -19.49 21.05 10.96
CA LYS A 435 -20.88 21.42 10.78
C LYS A 435 -21.80 20.21 11.01
N ASP A 436 -22.92 20.43 11.72
CA ASP A 436 -23.96 19.42 11.98
C ASP A 436 -23.42 18.10 12.56
N GLY A 437 -22.39 18.16 13.42
CA GLY A 437 -21.75 17.00 14.04
C GLY A 437 -20.80 16.23 13.13
N LEU A 438 -20.60 16.69 11.90
CA LEU A 438 -19.66 16.14 10.93
C LEU A 438 -18.36 16.95 10.90
N VAL A 439 -17.24 16.25 10.72
CA VAL A 439 -15.93 16.87 10.50
C VAL A 439 -15.57 16.75 9.03
N TYR A 440 -15.52 17.89 8.35
CA TYR A 440 -15.12 17.98 6.95
C TYR A 440 -13.61 18.24 6.87
N LEU A 441 -12.91 17.39 6.13
CA LEU A 441 -11.46 17.46 5.99
C LEU A 441 -11.06 17.50 4.51
N PRO A 442 -10.04 18.31 4.17
CA PRO A 442 -9.41 18.20 2.86
C PRO A 442 -8.85 16.79 2.64
N LEU A 443 -8.92 16.29 1.40
CA LEU A 443 -8.44 14.98 1.00
C LEU A 443 -6.99 14.68 1.44
N TYR A 444 -6.12 15.69 1.43
CA TYR A 444 -4.71 15.54 1.85
C TYR A 444 -4.52 15.29 3.36
N MET A 445 -5.57 15.44 4.16
CA MET A 445 -5.55 15.11 5.60
C MET A 445 -5.87 13.64 5.89
N THR A 446 -6.26 12.85 4.89
CA THR A 446 -6.57 11.41 5.05
C THR A 446 -5.49 10.61 5.80
N PRO A 447 -4.17 10.83 5.61
CA PRO A 447 -3.14 10.08 6.34
C PRO A 447 -3.12 10.32 7.85
N LEU A 448 -3.90 11.26 8.35
CA LEU A 448 -3.99 11.62 9.76
C LEU A 448 -5.21 11.00 10.49
N LEU A 449 -6.01 10.23 9.75
CA LEU A 449 -7.17 9.49 10.27
C LEU A 449 -6.76 8.11 10.89
#